data_e3615acc648f5ac7c3e96af33ba36160
#
_entry.id   e3615acc648f5ac7c3e96af33ba36160
#
_cell.length_a   1.000
_cell.length_b   1.000
_cell.length_c   1.000
_cell.angle_alpha   90.00
_cell.angle_beta   90.00
_cell.angle_gamma   90.00
#
_symmetry.space_group_name_H-M   'P 1'
#
loop_
_entity.id
_entity.type
_entity.pdbx_description
1 polymer ?
#
loop_
_entity_poly.entity_id
_entity_poly.type
_entity_poly.pdbx_seq_one_letter_code
_entity_poly.pdbx_strand_id
1 'polypeptide(L)'
;LVFIGSRKGGLTKKQRTMMIRILITAVILLSLQFISAEAFDTVDNYLFPSAGRWIRFACYLIDYFIIGYDILRKAAKGIKNRQVFDESFLMAVATIGAMALAIYENGEYLEAIAVMLFYQIGEWFQGYAVGKSRRNISNLMDIRPDYANVERNGKLEKADPDEVEIGSIIIVQPGEKVPIDGIVIEGNSSLNTSALTGESMPREVSAGEEVISGCINM
;
A
#
# COMPACT_ATOMS: atom_id res chain seq x y z
N LEU A 1 14.54 16.28 -21.28
CA LEU A 1 13.44 15.36 -20.96
C LEU A 1 13.93 14.34 -19.95
N VAL A 2 13.74 14.60 -18.65
CA VAL A 2 13.94 13.61 -17.60
C VAL A 2 12.60 12.91 -17.39
N PHE A 3 12.46 11.70 -17.92
CA PHE A 3 11.31 10.86 -17.65
C PHE A 3 11.47 10.23 -16.26
N ILE A 4 10.72 10.71 -15.29
CA ILE A 4 10.39 9.92 -14.11
C ILE A 4 9.32 8.94 -14.57
N GLY A 5 9.71 7.66 -14.75
CA GLY A 5 8.82 6.63 -15.21
C GLY A 5 7.60 6.52 -14.33
N SER A 6 6.42 6.78 -14.87
CA SER A 6 5.13 6.44 -14.29
C SER A 6 5.14 4.96 -13.92
N ARG A 7 5.31 4.63 -12.65
CA ARG A 7 5.08 3.28 -12.15
C ARG A 7 3.59 3.01 -12.29
N LYS A 8 3.22 2.26 -13.32
CA LYS A 8 1.92 1.60 -13.41
C LYS A 8 1.55 1.07 -12.03
N GLY A 9 0.32 1.29 -11.61
CA GLY A 9 -0.23 1.00 -10.27
C GLY A 9 -0.16 -0.47 -9.84
N GLY A 10 1.06 -1.01 -9.75
CA GLY A 10 1.34 -2.36 -9.29
C GLY A 10 1.45 -2.42 -7.77
N LEU A 11 1.18 -3.61 -7.23
CA LEU A 11 1.39 -3.94 -5.82
C LEU A 11 2.84 -3.62 -5.41
N THR A 12 3.04 -3.06 -4.22
CA THR A 12 4.39 -2.88 -3.67
C THR A 12 5.06 -4.24 -3.46
N LYS A 13 6.40 -4.27 -3.47
CA LYS A 13 7.18 -5.51 -3.23
C LYS A 13 6.70 -6.23 -1.94
N LYS A 14 6.42 -5.47 -0.89
CA LYS A 14 5.91 -6.00 0.39
C LYS A 14 4.52 -6.63 0.23
N GLN A 15 3.59 -5.94 -0.43
CA GLN A 15 2.23 -6.45 -0.68
C GLN A 15 2.25 -7.72 -1.54
N ARG A 16 3.12 -7.77 -2.56
CA ARG A 16 3.29 -8.96 -3.40
C ARG A 16 3.81 -10.15 -2.61
N THR A 17 4.82 -9.95 -1.75
CA THR A 17 5.36 -11.02 -0.91
C THR A 17 4.30 -11.55 0.06
N MET A 18 3.52 -10.66 0.67
CA MET A 18 2.44 -11.03 1.58
C MET A 18 1.34 -11.83 0.86
N MET A 19 0.92 -11.40 -0.32
CA MET A 19 -0.03 -12.13 -1.16
C MET A 19 0.46 -13.54 -1.52
N ILE A 20 1.74 -13.67 -1.88
CA ILE A 20 2.34 -14.98 -2.20
C ILE A 20 2.29 -15.90 -0.98
N ARG A 21 2.62 -15.41 0.21
CA ARG A 21 2.55 -16.20 1.45
C ARG A 21 1.12 -16.65 1.75
N ILE A 22 0.14 -15.74 1.63
CA ILE A 22 -1.29 -16.06 1.81
C ILE A 22 -1.71 -17.21 0.86
N LEU A 23 -1.32 -17.11 -0.42
CA LEU A 23 -1.64 -18.15 -1.41
C LEU A 23 -0.96 -19.49 -1.09
N ILE A 24 0.32 -19.48 -0.73
CA ILE A 24 1.07 -20.68 -0.36
C ILE A 24 0.42 -21.36 0.84
N THR A 25 0.17 -20.61 1.92
CA THR A 25 -0.51 -21.13 3.12
C THR A 25 -1.88 -21.69 2.81
N ALA A 26 -2.69 -20.99 2.02
CA ALA A 26 -4.03 -21.48 1.65
C ALA A 26 -3.94 -22.81 0.87
N VAL A 27 -2.97 -22.95 -0.04
CA VAL A 27 -2.76 -24.19 -0.80
C VAL A 27 -2.28 -25.30 0.12
N ILE A 28 -1.32 -25.05 1.01
CA ILE A 28 -0.83 -26.06 1.97
C ILE A 28 -1.97 -26.49 2.89
N LEU A 29 -2.71 -25.54 3.45
CA LEU A 29 -3.82 -25.82 4.36
C LEU A 29 -4.89 -26.69 3.70
N LEU A 30 -5.30 -26.36 2.48
CA LEU A 30 -6.24 -27.16 1.70
C LEU A 30 -5.66 -28.56 1.40
N SER A 31 -4.38 -28.64 1.03
CA SER A 31 -3.74 -29.94 0.77
C SER A 31 -3.69 -30.82 2.01
N LEU A 32 -3.37 -30.26 3.19
CA LEU A 32 -3.36 -30.97 4.45
C LEU A 32 -4.76 -31.43 4.87
N GLN A 33 -5.80 -30.67 4.52
CA GLN A 33 -7.19 -31.04 4.79
C GLN A 33 -7.67 -32.19 3.89
N PHE A 34 -7.16 -32.30 2.66
CA PHE A 34 -7.46 -33.41 1.75
C PHE A 34 -6.66 -34.68 2.08
N ILE A 35 -5.53 -34.59 2.78
CA ILE A 35 -4.81 -35.76 3.29
C ILE A 35 -5.61 -36.28 4.48
N SER A 36 -6.27 -37.43 4.28
CA SER A 36 -7.11 -38.04 5.32
C SER A 36 -6.32 -38.33 6.60
N ALA A 37 -6.98 -38.24 7.73
CA ALA A 37 -6.41 -38.69 9.00
C ALA A 37 -5.83 -40.10 8.92
N GLU A 38 -6.48 -40.99 8.15
CA GLU A 38 -6.05 -42.35 7.86
C GLU A 38 -4.65 -42.45 7.26
N ALA A 39 -4.20 -41.44 6.44
CA ALA A 39 -2.86 -41.44 5.90
C ALA A 39 -1.80 -41.21 6.98
N PHE A 40 -2.13 -40.39 7.99
CA PHE A 40 -1.22 -40.18 9.14
C PHE A 40 -1.26 -41.34 10.12
N ASP A 41 -2.43 -41.98 10.30
CA ASP A 41 -2.60 -43.18 11.13
C ASP A 41 -1.85 -44.39 10.54
N THR A 42 -1.77 -44.49 9.21
CA THR A 42 -0.93 -45.52 8.55
C THR A 42 0.54 -45.33 8.87
N VAL A 43 1.03 -44.09 8.96
CA VAL A 43 2.43 -43.79 9.35
C VAL A 43 2.71 -44.22 10.81
N ASP A 44 1.73 -44.04 11.72
CA ASP A 44 1.84 -44.51 13.11
C ASP A 44 1.97 -46.03 13.21
N ASN A 45 1.36 -46.77 12.30
CA ASN A 45 1.47 -48.21 12.27
C ASN A 45 2.78 -48.74 11.69
N TYR A 46 3.41 -48.00 10.79
CA TYR A 46 4.63 -48.46 10.07
C TYR A 46 5.95 -47.97 10.65
N LEU A 47 6.00 -46.77 11.25
CA LEU A 47 7.24 -46.17 11.74
C LEU A 47 7.40 -46.32 13.29
N PHE A 48 6.59 -45.58 14.02
CA PHE A 48 6.57 -45.62 15.49
C PHE A 48 5.19 -45.17 15.99
N PRO A 49 4.72 -45.71 17.14
CA PRO A 49 3.49 -45.20 17.77
C PRO A 49 3.59 -43.67 17.99
N SER A 50 2.62 -42.94 17.50
CA SER A 50 2.52 -41.46 17.55
C SER A 50 3.38 -40.67 16.54
N ALA A 51 4.12 -41.29 15.63
CA ALA A 51 4.92 -40.60 14.63
C ALA A 51 4.06 -39.73 13.69
N GLY A 52 2.94 -40.26 13.21
CA GLY A 52 2.00 -39.55 12.33
C GLY A 52 1.42 -38.30 12.97
N ARG A 53 1.09 -38.35 14.26
CA ARG A 53 0.61 -37.17 15.02
C ARG A 53 1.67 -36.06 15.07
N TRP A 54 2.92 -36.39 15.32
CA TRP A 54 4.01 -35.41 15.35
C TRP A 54 4.37 -34.88 13.98
N ILE A 55 4.31 -35.70 12.94
CA ILE A 55 4.50 -35.28 11.54
C ILE A 55 3.37 -34.31 11.14
N ARG A 56 2.14 -34.65 11.45
CA ARG A 56 0.99 -33.77 11.23
C ARG A 56 1.18 -32.42 11.92
N PHE A 57 1.51 -32.43 13.20
CA PHE A 57 1.82 -31.21 13.96
C PHE A 57 2.93 -30.40 13.30
N ALA A 58 4.04 -31.04 12.89
CA ALA A 58 5.16 -30.35 12.24
C ALA A 58 4.75 -29.68 10.91
N CYS A 59 3.92 -30.34 10.10
CA CYS A 59 3.40 -29.77 8.85
C CYS A 59 2.56 -28.51 9.10
N TYR A 60 1.62 -28.57 10.05
CA TYR A 60 0.81 -27.41 10.41
C TYR A 60 1.65 -26.32 11.09
N LEU A 61 2.64 -26.66 11.88
CA LEU A 61 3.56 -25.71 12.50
C LEU A 61 4.40 -24.94 11.45
N ILE A 62 4.87 -25.62 10.41
CA ILE A 62 5.57 -24.98 9.29
C ILE A 62 4.66 -23.98 8.58
N ASP A 63 3.42 -24.39 8.27
CA ASP A 63 2.45 -23.51 7.63
C ASP A 63 2.10 -22.28 8.49
N TYR A 64 1.93 -22.50 9.81
CA TYR A 64 1.74 -21.43 10.78
C TYR A 64 2.89 -20.43 10.79
N PHE A 65 4.16 -20.88 10.71
CA PHE A 65 5.30 -19.98 10.64
C PHE A 65 5.40 -19.26 9.29
N ILE A 66 5.01 -19.88 8.18
CA ILE A 66 5.00 -19.23 6.87
C ILE A 66 4.07 -18.01 6.88
N ILE A 67 2.84 -18.18 7.38
CA ILE A 67 1.85 -17.09 7.41
C ILE A 67 2.09 -16.14 8.56
N GLY A 68 2.45 -16.62 9.74
CA GLY A 68 2.54 -15.88 10.99
C GLY A 68 3.85 -15.11 11.20
N TYR A 69 4.90 -15.35 10.40
CA TYR A 69 6.23 -14.80 10.62
C TYR A 69 6.26 -13.30 10.90
N ASP A 70 5.55 -12.51 10.09
CA ASP A 70 5.54 -11.05 10.22
C ASP A 70 4.84 -10.59 11.49
N ILE A 71 3.76 -11.27 11.89
CA ILE A 71 2.98 -10.99 13.09
C ILE A 71 3.79 -11.36 14.34
N LEU A 72 4.35 -12.57 14.36
CA LEU A 72 5.17 -13.03 15.46
C LEU A 72 6.40 -12.14 15.67
N ARG A 73 7.03 -11.71 14.59
CA ARG A 73 8.15 -10.75 14.65
C ARG A 73 7.72 -9.38 15.16
N LYS A 74 6.58 -8.87 14.73
CA LYS A 74 6.01 -7.59 15.24
C LYS A 74 5.69 -7.71 16.72
N ALA A 75 5.01 -8.78 17.15
CA ALA A 75 4.69 -9.05 18.54
C ALA A 75 5.94 -9.12 19.41
N ALA A 76 6.97 -9.89 18.99
CA ALA A 76 8.24 -9.97 19.71
C ALA A 76 8.95 -8.61 19.82
N LYS A 77 8.91 -7.80 18.77
CA LYS A 77 9.45 -6.44 18.79
C LYS A 77 8.64 -5.52 19.71
N GLY A 78 7.32 -5.64 19.72
CA GLY A 78 6.42 -4.90 20.61
C GLY A 78 6.74 -5.18 22.08
N ILE A 79 6.91 -6.45 22.45
CA ILE A 79 7.33 -6.85 23.81
C ILE A 79 8.66 -6.19 24.16
N LYS A 80 9.66 -6.25 23.27
CA LYS A 80 10.98 -5.65 23.51
C LYS A 80 10.91 -4.14 23.71
N ASN A 81 10.01 -3.47 23.01
CA ASN A 81 9.82 -2.02 23.06
C ASN A 81 8.80 -1.60 24.14
N ARG A 82 8.36 -2.50 25.01
CA ARG A 82 7.33 -2.27 26.06
C ARG A 82 5.95 -1.83 25.52
N GLN A 83 5.66 -2.10 24.27
CA GLN A 83 4.36 -1.91 23.65
C GLN A 83 3.64 -3.27 23.55
N VAL A 84 3.22 -3.79 24.73
CA VAL A 84 2.82 -5.21 24.87
C VAL A 84 1.39 -5.45 24.39
N PHE A 85 0.52 -4.46 24.32
CA PHE A 85 -0.90 -4.64 23.99
C PHE A 85 -1.23 -4.10 22.59
N ASP A 86 -0.39 -4.36 21.60
CA ASP A 86 -0.72 -4.09 20.23
C ASP A 86 -1.53 -5.25 19.60
N GLU A 87 -2.16 -4.98 18.48
CA GLU A 87 -2.97 -5.96 17.73
C GLU A 87 -2.16 -7.21 17.37
N SER A 88 -0.88 -7.05 16.95
CA SER A 88 -0.01 -8.15 16.58
C SER A 88 0.31 -9.07 17.75
N PHE A 89 0.46 -8.51 18.96
CA PHE A 89 0.66 -9.28 20.18
C PHE A 89 -0.58 -10.11 20.55
N LEU A 90 -1.76 -9.48 20.53
CA LEU A 90 -3.02 -10.17 20.83
C LEU A 90 -3.27 -11.32 19.85
N MET A 91 -3.03 -11.10 18.56
CA MET A 91 -3.15 -12.13 17.54
C MET A 91 -2.13 -13.26 17.74
N ALA A 92 -0.88 -12.94 18.07
CA ALA A 92 0.13 -13.95 18.36
C ALA A 92 -0.25 -14.82 19.57
N VAL A 93 -0.71 -14.20 20.66
CA VAL A 93 -1.15 -14.93 21.87
C VAL A 93 -2.36 -15.81 21.57
N ALA A 94 -3.37 -15.30 20.86
CA ALA A 94 -4.57 -16.05 20.52
C ALA A 94 -4.25 -17.28 19.65
N THR A 95 -3.43 -17.10 18.61
CA THR A 95 -3.11 -18.20 17.68
C THR A 95 -2.10 -19.21 18.26
N ILE A 96 -1.16 -18.77 19.10
CA ILE A 96 -0.31 -19.69 19.87
C ILE A 96 -1.15 -20.49 20.88
N GLY A 97 -2.08 -19.82 21.55
CA GLY A 97 -3.02 -20.47 22.45
C GLY A 97 -3.89 -21.52 21.76
N ALA A 98 -4.46 -21.19 20.59
CA ALA A 98 -5.21 -22.12 19.76
C ALA A 98 -4.35 -23.32 19.30
N MET A 99 -3.10 -23.07 18.90
CA MET A 99 -2.17 -24.14 18.53
C MET A 99 -1.84 -25.07 19.71
N ALA A 100 -1.65 -24.50 20.90
CA ALA A 100 -1.41 -25.28 22.13
C ALA A 100 -2.63 -26.10 22.52
N LEU A 101 -3.85 -25.55 22.40
CA LEU A 101 -5.09 -26.24 22.66
C LEU A 101 -5.27 -27.41 21.67
N ALA A 102 -4.99 -27.20 20.40
CA ALA A 102 -5.06 -28.22 19.37
C ALA A 102 -4.13 -29.43 19.64
N ILE A 103 -2.97 -29.23 20.31
CA ILE A 103 -2.10 -30.32 20.75
C ILE A 103 -2.81 -31.17 21.81
N TYR A 104 -3.56 -30.52 22.71
CA TYR A 104 -4.27 -31.17 23.79
C TYR A 104 -5.53 -31.90 23.28
N GLU A 105 -6.26 -31.33 22.32
CA GLU A 105 -7.54 -31.80 21.78
C GLU A 105 -7.40 -32.76 20.56
N ASN A 106 -6.23 -33.37 20.36
CA ASN A 106 -5.96 -34.32 19.28
C ASN A 106 -5.93 -33.80 17.85
N GLY A 107 -5.51 -32.54 17.65
CA GLY A 107 -4.95 -32.16 16.36
C GLY A 107 -5.84 -31.29 15.47
N GLU A 108 -6.72 -30.47 16.00
CA GLU A 108 -7.47 -29.48 15.22
C GLU A 108 -6.66 -28.19 14.98
N TYR A 109 -5.51 -28.33 14.34
CA TYR A 109 -4.58 -27.20 14.05
C TYR A 109 -5.12 -26.23 13.01
N LEU A 110 -6.15 -26.63 12.26
CA LEU A 110 -6.77 -25.84 11.20
C LEU A 110 -7.22 -24.46 11.70
N GLU A 111 -7.85 -24.40 12.87
CA GLU A 111 -8.40 -23.16 13.42
C GLU A 111 -7.34 -22.10 13.67
N ALA A 112 -6.22 -22.48 14.29
CA ALA A 112 -5.13 -21.54 14.57
C ALA A 112 -4.55 -20.92 13.28
N ILE A 113 -4.38 -21.71 12.23
CA ILE A 113 -3.83 -21.25 10.95
C ILE A 113 -4.88 -20.46 10.18
N ALA A 114 -6.14 -20.88 10.18
CA ALA A 114 -7.23 -20.17 9.53
C ALA A 114 -7.40 -18.75 10.09
N VAL A 115 -7.39 -18.59 11.41
CA VAL A 115 -7.45 -17.28 12.07
C VAL A 115 -6.30 -16.40 11.63
N MET A 116 -5.06 -16.92 11.62
CA MET A 116 -3.87 -16.19 11.17
C MET A 116 -3.98 -15.82 9.69
N LEU A 117 -4.49 -16.73 8.85
CA LEU A 117 -4.67 -16.51 7.42
C LEU A 117 -5.69 -15.39 7.15
N PHE A 118 -6.87 -15.43 7.80
CA PHE A 118 -7.89 -14.39 7.66
C PHE A 118 -7.38 -13.03 8.15
N TYR A 119 -6.64 -12.99 9.24
CA TYR A 119 -6.01 -11.78 9.71
C TYR A 119 -5.03 -11.20 8.66
N GLN A 120 -4.16 -12.03 8.08
CA GLN A 120 -3.22 -11.60 7.04
C GLN A 120 -3.92 -11.10 5.77
N ILE A 121 -5.04 -11.71 5.40
CA ILE A 121 -5.88 -11.23 4.30
C ILE A 121 -6.41 -9.83 4.62
N GLY A 122 -6.93 -9.61 5.83
CA GLY A 122 -7.40 -8.31 6.29
C GLY A 122 -6.30 -7.24 6.25
N GLU A 123 -5.13 -7.54 6.79
CA GLU A 123 -3.94 -6.65 6.76
C GLU A 123 -3.52 -6.30 5.32
N TRP A 124 -3.59 -7.28 4.42
CA TRP A 124 -3.27 -7.05 3.01
C TRP A 124 -4.27 -6.08 2.36
N PHE A 125 -5.58 -6.29 2.56
CA PHE A 125 -6.62 -5.40 2.05
C PHE A 125 -6.50 -3.99 2.63
N GLN A 126 -6.28 -3.86 3.94
CA GLN A 126 -6.07 -2.58 4.60
C GLN A 126 -4.85 -1.85 4.02
N GLY A 127 -3.73 -2.54 3.88
CA GLY A 127 -2.51 -1.99 3.29
C GLY A 127 -2.71 -1.56 1.82
N TYR A 128 -3.50 -2.30 1.06
CA TYR A 128 -3.85 -1.95 -0.32
C TYR A 128 -4.73 -0.70 -0.38
N ALA A 129 -5.80 -0.64 0.43
CA ALA A 129 -6.72 0.48 0.48
C ALA A 129 -6.03 1.79 0.91
N VAL A 130 -5.25 1.75 1.99
CA VAL A 130 -4.47 2.91 2.47
C VAL A 130 -3.44 3.35 1.44
N GLY A 131 -2.75 2.41 0.80
CA GLY A 131 -1.76 2.72 -0.24
C GLY A 131 -2.38 3.36 -1.49
N LYS A 132 -3.61 2.98 -1.86
CA LYS A 132 -4.36 3.59 -2.96
C LYS A 132 -4.80 5.02 -2.61
N SER A 133 -5.31 5.22 -1.39
CA SER A 133 -5.74 6.54 -0.92
C SER A 133 -4.57 7.53 -0.89
N ARG A 134 -3.42 7.13 -0.33
CA ARG A 134 -2.23 7.98 -0.29
C ARG A 134 -1.72 8.36 -1.68
N ARG A 135 -1.76 7.44 -2.64
CA ARG A 135 -1.38 7.73 -4.04
C ARG A 135 -2.30 8.73 -4.70
N ASN A 136 -3.60 8.65 -4.44
CA ASN A 136 -4.56 9.62 -4.97
C ASN A 136 -4.27 11.03 -4.42
N ILE A 137 -3.96 11.15 -3.12
CA ILE A 137 -3.58 12.42 -2.52
C ILE A 137 -2.26 12.95 -3.11
N SER A 138 -1.25 12.08 -3.27
CA SER A 138 0.02 12.47 -3.88
C SER A 138 -0.16 12.97 -5.32
N ASN A 139 -1.00 12.29 -6.11
CA ASN A 139 -1.30 12.71 -7.48
C ASN A 139 -2.01 14.08 -7.53
N LEU A 140 -2.80 14.43 -6.51
CA LEU A 140 -3.41 15.76 -6.39
C LEU A 140 -2.37 16.83 -5.99
N MET A 141 -1.37 16.46 -5.19
CA MET A 141 -0.27 17.37 -4.85
C MET A 141 0.71 17.60 -6.01
N ASP A 142 0.86 16.63 -6.92
CA ASP A 142 1.67 16.76 -8.16
C ASP A 142 1.03 17.66 -9.24
N ILE A 143 -0.13 18.27 -8.96
CA ILE A 143 -0.78 19.21 -9.88
C ILE A 143 0.01 20.50 -9.97
N ARG A 144 0.65 20.95 -8.89
CA ARG A 144 1.47 22.16 -8.86
C ARG A 144 2.84 21.92 -9.53
N PRO A 145 3.31 22.81 -10.41
CA PRO A 145 4.66 22.69 -10.99
C PRO A 145 5.76 23.05 -9.97
N ASP A 146 6.95 22.46 -10.19
CA ASP A 146 8.10 22.60 -9.32
C ASP A 146 8.80 23.98 -9.46
N TYR A 147 8.41 24.81 -10.46
CA TYR A 147 8.99 26.13 -10.71
C TYR A 147 7.98 27.10 -11.32
N ALA A 148 8.23 28.37 -11.14
CA ALA A 148 7.59 29.51 -11.81
C ALA A 148 8.61 30.26 -12.65
N ASN A 149 8.25 30.64 -13.89
CA ASN A 149 9.06 31.55 -14.68
C ASN A 149 8.70 32.98 -14.29
N VAL A 150 9.51 33.62 -13.45
CA VAL A 150 9.30 34.98 -12.93
C VAL A 150 10.08 35.98 -13.79
N GLU A 151 9.42 37.05 -14.21
CA GLU A 151 10.14 38.16 -14.88
C GLU A 151 10.76 39.08 -13.84
N ARG A 152 12.11 39.17 -13.86
CA ARG A 152 12.86 40.10 -13.04
C ARG A 152 13.81 40.92 -13.94
N ASN A 153 13.66 42.22 -13.94
CA ASN A 153 14.51 43.15 -14.74
C ASN A 153 14.55 42.82 -16.25
N GLY A 154 13.43 42.40 -16.84
CA GLY A 154 13.35 42.01 -18.25
C GLY A 154 13.98 40.66 -18.58
N LYS A 155 14.33 39.83 -17.58
CA LYS A 155 14.82 38.48 -17.77
C LYS A 155 13.92 37.49 -17.07
N LEU A 156 13.72 36.34 -17.71
CA LEU A 156 13.00 35.21 -17.12
C LEU A 156 13.93 34.39 -16.25
N GLU A 157 13.58 34.25 -14.99
CA GLU A 157 14.28 33.41 -14.01
C GLU A 157 13.35 32.33 -13.48
N LYS A 158 13.85 31.12 -13.31
CA LYS A 158 13.11 30.03 -12.66
C LYS A 158 13.25 30.19 -11.16
N ALA A 159 12.13 30.36 -10.48
CA ALA A 159 12.04 30.46 -9.03
C ALA A 159 11.14 29.33 -8.46
N ASP A 160 11.35 28.99 -7.21
CA ASP A 160 10.43 28.14 -6.48
C ASP A 160 9.10 28.89 -6.31
N PRO A 161 7.95 28.29 -6.63
CA PRO A 161 6.65 28.94 -6.46
C PRO A 161 6.39 29.46 -5.04
N ASP A 162 6.98 28.82 -4.01
CA ASP A 162 6.85 29.26 -2.62
C ASP A 162 7.67 30.52 -2.28
N GLU A 163 8.65 30.87 -3.12
CA GLU A 163 9.51 32.05 -2.95
C GLU A 163 9.03 33.23 -3.80
N VAL A 164 7.93 33.09 -4.56
CA VAL A 164 7.42 34.15 -5.43
C VAL A 164 6.56 35.11 -4.60
N GLU A 165 6.95 36.38 -4.61
CA GLU A 165 6.23 37.43 -3.90
C GLU A 165 4.92 37.82 -4.59
N ILE A 166 3.93 38.23 -3.79
CA ILE A 166 2.63 38.71 -4.31
C ILE A 166 2.86 39.96 -5.18
N GLY A 167 2.31 39.95 -6.39
CA GLY A 167 2.49 41.02 -7.37
C GLY A 167 3.64 40.79 -8.36
N SER A 168 4.37 39.69 -8.26
CA SER A 168 5.34 39.27 -9.26
C SER A 168 4.68 38.89 -10.59
N ILE A 169 5.35 39.22 -11.70
CA ILE A 169 4.92 38.85 -13.04
C ILE A 169 5.47 37.46 -13.36
N ILE A 170 4.57 36.55 -13.70
CA ILE A 170 4.88 35.16 -14.06
C ILE A 170 4.50 34.94 -15.52
N ILE A 171 5.37 34.30 -16.28
CA ILE A 171 5.12 33.92 -17.67
C ILE A 171 4.89 32.42 -17.75
N VAL A 172 3.71 32.02 -18.22
CA VAL A 172 3.34 30.62 -18.42
C VAL A 172 3.27 30.35 -19.93
N GLN A 173 4.18 29.54 -20.43
CA GLN A 173 4.24 29.19 -21.85
C GLN A 173 3.21 28.10 -22.22
N PRO A 174 2.82 27.98 -23.50
CA PRO A 174 1.99 26.87 -23.95
C PRO A 174 2.60 25.52 -23.58
N GLY A 175 1.80 24.63 -23.01
CA GLY A 175 2.19 23.34 -22.48
C GLY A 175 2.69 23.36 -21.02
N GLU A 176 2.90 24.55 -20.43
CA GLU A 176 3.27 24.66 -19.02
C GLU A 176 2.05 24.70 -18.09
N LYS A 177 2.28 24.31 -16.85
CA LYS A 177 1.27 24.45 -15.78
C LYS A 177 1.37 25.83 -15.12
N VAL A 178 0.24 26.40 -14.79
CA VAL A 178 0.15 27.62 -13.96
C VAL A 178 0.68 27.31 -12.57
N PRO A 179 1.75 27.98 -12.09
CA PRO A 179 2.41 27.64 -10.85
C PRO A 179 1.71 28.17 -9.59
N ILE A 180 1.04 29.30 -9.69
CA ILE A 180 0.42 30.03 -8.57
C ILE A 180 -0.88 30.64 -9.07
N ASP A 181 -1.87 30.80 -8.18
CA ASP A 181 -3.10 31.54 -8.47
C ASP A 181 -2.79 32.99 -8.81
N GLY A 182 -3.48 33.54 -9.80
CA GLY A 182 -3.23 34.90 -10.24
C GLY A 182 -4.28 35.44 -11.18
N ILE A 183 -4.01 36.63 -11.72
CA ILE A 183 -4.85 37.30 -12.72
C ILE A 183 -4.03 37.46 -13.99
N VAL A 184 -4.62 37.15 -15.14
CA VAL A 184 -3.99 37.37 -16.45
C VAL A 184 -3.82 38.87 -16.69
N ILE A 185 -2.58 39.32 -16.90
CA ILE A 185 -2.29 40.72 -17.17
C ILE A 185 -2.30 40.96 -18.68
N GLU A 186 -1.72 40.06 -19.45
CA GLU A 186 -1.55 40.15 -20.89
C GLU A 186 -1.66 38.78 -21.55
N GLY A 187 -2.23 38.72 -22.74
CA GLY A 187 -2.39 37.51 -23.55
C GLY A 187 -3.79 36.89 -23.45
N ASN A 188 -4.04 35.96 -24.38
CA ASN A 188 -5.26 35.13 -24.42
C ASN A 188 -4.80 33.68 -24.59
N SER A 189 -5.42 32.78 -23.88
CA SER A 189 -5.14 31.37 -24.00
C SER A 189 -6.34 30.50 -23.58
N SER A 190 -6.17 29.19 -23.77
CA SER A 190 -7.11 28.19 -23.34
C SER A 190 -6.45 27.35 -22.24
N LEU A 191 -7.09 27.22 -21.09
CA LEU A 191 -6.59 26.46 -19.95
C LEU A 191 -7.30 25.10 -19.83
N ASN A 192 -6.51 24.05 -19.78
CA ASN A 192 -7.03 22.73 -19.41
C ASN A 192 -7.15 22.65 -17.89
N THR A 193 -8.40 22.66 -17.41
CA THR A 193 -8.73 22.59 -15.97
C THR A 193 -9.16 21.20 -15.52
N SER A 194 -9.12 20.19 -16.40
CA SER A 194 -9.67 18.86 -16.15
C SER A 194 -9.09 18.16 -14.93
N ALA A 195 -7.82 18.43 -14.62
CA ALA A 195 -7.15 17.87 -13.43
C ALA A 195 -7.70 18.42 -12.10
N LEU A 196 -8.30 19.63 -12.12
CA LEU A 196 -8.81 20.34 -10.95
C LEU A 196 -10.33 20.20 -10.81
N THR A 197 -11.05 20.41 -11.91
CA THR A 197 -12.52 20.49 -11.91
C THR A 197 -13.18 19.21 -12.40
N GLY A 198 -12.43 18.34 -13.09
CA GLY A 198 -12.97 17.16 -13.77
C GLY A 198 -13.67 17.48 -15.11
N GLU A 199 -13.75 18.75 -15.50
CA GLU A 199 -14.37 19.17 -16.76
C GLU A 199 -13.39 18.98 -17.92
N SER A 200 -13.85 18.32 -18.99
CA SER A 200 -13.00 18.02 -20.17
C SER A 200 -12.90 19.19 -21.15
N MET A 201 -13.77 20.20 -21.04
CA MET A 201 -13.71 21.37 -21.92
C MET A 201 -12.68 22.39 -21.40
N PRO A 202 -11.75 22.83 -22.27
CA PRO A 202 -10.82 23.88 -21.89
C PRO A 202 -11.56 25.20 -21.62
N ARG A 203 -11.08 25.94 -20.63
CA ARG A 203 -11.59 27.26 -20.28
C ARG A 203 -10.77 28.31 -21.01
N GLU A 204 -11.41 29.17 -21.81
CA GLU A 204 -10.76 30.34 -22.40
C GLU A 204 -10.49 31.38 -21.31
N VAL A 205 -9.33 32.02 -21.39
CA VAL A 205 -8.91 33.08 -20.46
C VAL A 205 -8.28 34.25 -21.23
N SER A 206 -8.59 35.44 -20.76
CA SER A 206 -8.11 36.71 -21.30
C SER A 206 -7.66 37.67 -20.19
N ALA A 207 -7.05 38.77 -20.58
CA ALA A 207 -6.58 39.79 -19.63
C ALA A 207 -7.70 40.25 -18.67
N GLY A 208 -7.44 40.26 -17.38
CA GLY A 208 -8.36 40.56 -16.28
C GLY A 208 -9.04 39.37 -15.65
N GLU A 209 -8.89 38.15 -16.18
CA GLU A 209 -9.50 36.94 -15.63
C GLU A 209 -8.58 36.19 -14.66
N GLU A 210 -9.19 35.56 -13.67
CA GLU A 210 -8.48 34.75 -12.67
C GLU A 210 -8.07 33.39 -13.25
N VAL A 211 -6.86 32.97 -12.90
CA VAL A 211 -6.29 31.65 -13.20
C VAL A 211 -5.92 30.93 -11.92
N ILE A 212 -6.09 29.61 -11.93
CA ILE A 212 -5.86 28.76 -10.78
C ILE A 212 -4.61 27.90 -11.02
N SER A 213 -3.79 27.77 -9.98
CA SER A 213 -2.61 26.91 -9.98
C SER A 213 -2.95 25.48 -10.38
N GLY A 214 -2.07 24.86 -11.18
CA GLY A 214 -2.26 23.49 -11.67
C GLY A 214 -3.01 23.34 -13.00
N CYS A 215 -3.64 24.40 -13.53
CA CYS A 215 -4.14 24.41 -14.90
C CYS A 215 -3.01 24.33 -15.92
N ILE A 216 -3.24 23.71 -17.07
CA ILE A 216 -2.24 23.66 -18.16
C ILE A 216 -2.61 24.69 -19.21
N ASN A 217 -1.67 25.57 -19.54
CA ASN A 217 -1.77 26.50 -20.64
C ASN A 217 -1.68 25.72 -21.97
N MET A 218 -2.64 25.87 -22.89
CA MET A 218 -2.72 25.12 -24.14
C MET A 218 -2.22 25.90 -25.34
#